data_a479bac93fea71bdad3aaa6f64702c8e
#
_entry.id   a479bac93fea71bdad3aaa6f64702c8e
#
_cell.length_a   1.000
_cell.length_b   1.000
_cell.length_c   1.000
_cell.angle_alpha   90.00
_cell.angle_beta   90.00
_cell.angle_gamma   90.00
#
_symmetry.space_group_name_H-M   'P 1'
#
loop_
_entity.id
_entity.type
_entity.pdbx_description
1 polymer ?
#
loop_
_entity_poly.entity_id
_entity_poly.type
_entity_poly.pdbx_seq_one_letter_code
_entity_poly.pdbx_strand_id
1 'polypeptide(L)'
;MISLSTTYAQGLGEILYDSHEIYYEKTITKRRFGYQTLVNRIEGLKKNNLFEVSIATKSTEGRNIYLIKCGTGKTKVMLWSQMHGDEPTATMALADIFNFLENKKDSSTRKINPILDNLREELLKKCTFYFVPMLNPDGAEAWTRYTNLGIDMNRDALALQTPEGQLLKQLVFDLKPDFGFNLHDKNRRYSAGQSGNLATISFLATAYNQTEDVNPTRKRAMQIIVGMNQAVQLYIPNAVGRWVSDFEPRAFGDNIQKWGTTLILIESGGYKNDPEKQYIRKLNFVSLLTGLQMIASKYYKKKSVKEYEQLPINSKAIYDLIIRNVTIKKGESIFKADLAINRNERPVKGKDYFTNSSEIEEIGDMSVFFGTDEIEAMGMEIIAEKEIGLGSKADFQLVKEGKLIYTIKNGRIE
;
A
#
# COMPACT_ATOMS: atom_id res chain seq x y z
N MET A 1 1.45 -29.59 -20.59
CA MET A 1 2.11 -28.55 -21.42
C MET A 1 1.42 -27.22 -21.12
N ILE A 2 1.95 -26.45 -20.17
CA ILE A 2 1.47 -25.09 -19.87
C ILE A 2 2.14 -24.19 -20.91
N SER A 3 1.34 -23.61 -21.79
CA SER A 3 1.80 -22.61 -22.75
C SER A 3 2.24 -21.37 -21.97
N LEU A 4 3.54 -21.20 -21.79
CA LEU A 4 4.17 -20.01 -21.24
C LEU A 4 4.22 -18.90 -22.31
N SER A 5 3.07 -18.36 -22.68
CA SER A 5 3.06 -17.03 -23.33
C SER A 5 3.11 -15.98 -22.21
N THR A 6 4.32 -15.66 -21.76
CA THR A 6 4.56 -14.52 -20.88
C THR A 6 3.92 -13.28 -21.49
N THR A 7 2.98 -12.65 -20.79
CA THR A 7 2.38 -11.42 -21.29
C THR A 7 3.43 -10.31 -21.32
N TYR A 8 3.25 -9.31 -22.19
CA TYR A 8 4.15 -8.14 -22.24
C TYR A 8 4.35 -7.48 -20.86
N ALA A 9 3.27 -7.39 -20.07
CA ALA A 9 3.33 -6.82 -18.72
C ALA A 9 4.14 -7.71 -17.73
N GLN A 10 4.08 -9.04 -17.87
CA GLN A 10 4.89 -9.95 -17.06
C GLN A 10 6.37 -9.81 -17.38
N GLY A 11 6.76 -9.84 -18.67
CA GLY A 11 8.15 -9.70 -19.06
C GLY A 11 8.75 -8.35 -18.64
N LEU A 12 8.00 -7.25 -18.71
CA LEU A 12 8.43 -5.97 -18.18
C LEU A 12 8.51 -6.01 -16.64
N GLY A 13 7.53 -6.64 -15.96
CA GLY A 13 7.52 -6.81 -14.52
C GLY A 13 8.78 -7.52 -14.01
N GLU A 14 9.24 -8.58 -14.70
CA GLU A 14 10.48 -9.30 -14.37
C GLU A 14 11.70 -8.37 -14.45
N ILE A 15 11.85 -7.65 -15.55
CA ILE A 15 12.97 -6.74 -15.75
C ILE A 15 12.99 -5.63 -14.68
N LEU A 16 11.85 -5.05 -14.36
CA LEU A 16 11.72 -4.02 -13.33
C LEU A 16 12.03 -4.56 -11.93
N TYR A 17 11.53 -5.75 -11.61
CA TYR A 17 11.77 -6.39 -10.33
C TYR A 17 13.26 -6.70 -10.12
N ASP A 18 13.92 -7.27 -11.10
CA ASP A 18 15.34 -7.63 -11.02
C ASP A 18 16.26 -6.40 -10.96
N SER A 19 15.78 -5.27 -11.51
CA SER A 19 16.56 -4.03 -11.59
C SER A 19 16.28 -3.05 -10.44
N HIS A 20 15.31 -3.31 -9.56
CA HIS A 20 14.90 -2.37 -8.52
C HIS A 20 16.06 -1.91 -7.63
N GLU A 21 16.96 -2.82 -7.23
CA GLU A 21 18.11 -2.52 -6.36
C GLU A 21 19.06 -1.44 -6.94
N ILE A 22 19.06 -1.27 -8.27
CA ILE A 22 19.84 -0.24 -8.95
C ILE A 22 19.27 1.15 -8.66
N TYR A 23 17.95 1.23 -8.50
CA TYR A 23 17.19 2.48 -8.32
C TYR A 23 16.73 2.71 -6.90
N TYR A 24 17.04 1.78 -5.99
CA TYR A 24 16.63 1.86 -4.60
C TYR A 24 17.18 3.14 -3.94
N GLU A 25 16.30 3.96 -3.33
CA GLU A 25 16.69 5.15 -2.59
C GLU A 25 17.22 4.77 -1.20
N LYS A 26 18.53 4.77 -1.08
CA LYS A 26 19.27 4.26 0.09
C LYS A 26 19.09 5.10 1.35
N THR A 27 18.62 6.34 1.23
CA THR A 27 18.38 7.23 2.39
C THR A 27 17.06 6.92 3.09
N ILE A 28 16.18 6.13 2.47
CA ILE A 28 14.87 5.75 3.02
C ILE A 28 14.84 4.22 3.19
N THR A 29 15.32 3.75 4.36
CA THR A 29 15.42 2.31 4.66
C THR A 29 14.31 1.81 5.59
N LYS A 30 13.57 2.72 6.23
CA LYS A 30 12.46 2.44 7.12
C LYS A 30 11.20 3.12 6.64
N ARG A 31 10.04 2.50 6.89
CA ARG A 31 8.74 3.11 6.53
C ARG A 31 8.41 4.35 7.37
N ARG A 32 8.93 4.44 8.60
CA ARG A 32 8.80 5.65 9.42
C ARG A 32 10.00 6.56 9.22
N PHE A 33 10.04 7.23 8.09
CA PHE A 33 10.98 8.31 7.81
C PHE A 33 10.32 9.67 8.05
N GLY A 34 11.07 10.64 8.57
CA GLY A 34 10.56 11.97 8.83
C GLY A 34 10.47 12.82 7.55
N TYR A 35 9.69 13.89 7.62
CA TYR A 35 9.51 14.88 6.55
C TYR A 35 10.85 15.35 5.95
N GLN A 36 11.85 15.65 6.80
CA GLN A 36 13.14 16.15 6.35
C GLN A 36 13.91 15.14 5.46
N THR A 37 13.74 13.86 5.69
CA THR A 37 14.38 12.81 4.85
C THR A 37 13.87 12.92 3.41
N LEU A 38 12.55 13.06 3.22
CA LEU A 38 11.98 13.24 1.89
C LEU A 38 12.37 14.59 1.28
N VAL A 39 12.37 15.67 2.07
CA VAL A 39 12.79 17.01 1.60
C VAL A 39 14.21 16.97 1.06
N ASN A 40 15.14 16.34 1.77
CA ASN A 40 16.53 16.21 1.30
C ASN A 40 16.61 15.49 -0.07
N ARG A 41 15.77 14.46 -0.28
CA ARG A 41 15.68 13.79 -1.58
C ARG A 41 15.12 14.72 -2.66
N ILE A 42 14.06 15.46 -2.36
CA ILE A 42 13.42 16.41 -3.28
C ILE A 42 14.38 17.56 -3.64
N GLU A 43 15.09 18.12 -2.68
CA GLU A 43 16.10 19.15 -2.93
C GLU A 43 17.24 18.64 -3.83
N GLY A 44 17.55 17.32 -3.72
CA GLY A 44 18.46 16.68 -4.66
C GLY A 44 17.96 16.71 -6.10
N LEU A 45 16.65 16.58 -6.34
CA LEU A 45 16.07 16.62 -7.70
C LEU A 45 16.24 17.98 -8.38
N LYS A 46 16.23 19.08 -7.63
CA LYS A 46 16.45 20.44 -8.19
C LYS A 46 17.78 20.60 -8.92
N LYS A 47 18.76 19.74 -8.61
CA LYS A 47 20.07 19.75 -9.26
C LYS A 47 20.05 19.07 -10.66
N ASN A 48 18.95 18.43 -11.01
CA ASN A 48 18.78 17.74 -12.28
C ASN A 48 17.74 18.48 -13.14
N ASN A 49 18.16 18.95 -14.32
CA ASN A 49 17.29 19.70 -15.24
C ASN A 49 16.08 18.90 -15.76
N LEU A 50 16.02 17.61 -15.46
CA LEU A 50 14.85 16.79 -15.79
C LEU A 50 13.62 17.20 -14.97
N PHE A 51 13.82 17.68 -13.73
CA PHE A 51 12.73 17.97 -12.80
C PHE A 51 12.53 19.46 -12.57
N GLU A 52 11.29 19.87 -12.69
CA GLU A 52 10.82 21.17 -12.23
C GLU A 52 10.20 20.97 -10.85
N VAL A 53 10.86 21.45 -9.80
CA VAL A 53 10.43 21.30 -8.40
C VAL A 53 9.95 22.63 -7.85
N SER A 54 8.73 22.70 -7.40
CA SER A 54 8.12 23.88 -6.80
C SER A 54 7.47 23.57 -5.45
N ILE A 55 7.34 24.57 -4.61
CA ILE A 55 6.49 24.53 -3.42
C ILE A 55 5.08 24.89 -3.87
N ALA A 56 4.15 23.92 -3.79
CA ALA A 56 2.78 24.12 -4.22
C ALA A 56 1.93 24.85 -3.15
N THR A 57 2.12 24.50 -1.88
CA THR A 57 1.51 25.16 -0.72
C THR A 57 2.26 24.78 0.55
N LYS A 58 1.75 25.22 1.69
CA LYS A 58 2.19 24.79 3.02
C LYS A 58 1.07 24.10 3.77
N SER A 59 1.44 23.11 4.59
CA SER A 59 0.53 22.49 5.55
C SER A 59 0.18 23.45 6.69
N THR A 60 -0.72 23.03 7.55
CA THR A 60 -1.16 23.80 8.72
C THR A 60 -0.01 24.15 9.68
N GLU A 61 0.99 23.26 9.82
CA GLU A 61 2.21 23.50 10.62
C GLU A 61 3.32 24.19 9.82
N GLY A 62 3.04 24.67 8.61
CA GLY A 62 3.98 25.45 7.79
C GLY A 62 5.00 24.61 7.00
N ARG A 63 4.88 23.29 6.96
CA ARG A 63 5.73 22.42 6.13
C ARG A 63 5.39 22.59 4.66
N ASN A 64 6.40 22.68 3.81
CA ASN A 64 6.20 22.81 2.37
C ASN A 64 5.62 21.50 1.77
N ILE A 65 4.62 21.64 0.91
CA ILE A 65 4.10 20.57 0.06
C ILE A 65 4.64 20.80 -1.34
N TYR A 66 5.36 19.83 -1.87
CA TYR A 66 6.07 19.97 -3.14
C TYR A 66 5.27 19.40 -4.30
N LEU A 67 5.34 20.10 -5.42
CA LEU A 67 4.94 19.60 -6.74
C LEU A 67 6.21 19.40 -7.57
N ILE A 68 6.38 18.20 -8.09
CA ILE A 68 7.51 17.81 -8.92
C ILE A 68 6.97 17.45 -10.30
N LYS A 69 7.48 18.11 -11.33
CA LYS A 69 7.08 17.87 -12.72
C LYS A 69 8.27 17.34 -13.51
N CYS A 70 8.03 16.38 -14.40
CA CYS A 70 9.01 15.93 -15.40
C CYS A 70 8.33 15.36 -16.64
N GLY A 71 9.11 15.23 -17.73
CA GLY A 71 8.61 14.79 -19.02
C GLY A 71 7.95 15.91 -19.84
N THR A 72 7.78 15.66 -21.14
CA THR A 72 7.31 16.67 -22.12
C THR A 72 6.16 16.20 -22.99
N GLY A 73 5.62 14.99 -22.67
CA GLY A 73 4.57 14.38 -23.47
C GLY A 73 3.19 15.02 -23.24
N LYS A 74 2.29 14.78 -24.17
CA LYS A 74 0.92 15.34 -24.11
C LYS A 74 0.03 14.69 -23.06
N THR A 75 0.28 13.41 -22.72
CA THR A 75 -0.50 12.69 -21.71
C THR A 75 -0.07 13.13 -20.33
N LYS A 76 -0.99 13.68 -19.55
CA LYS A 76 -0.74 14.17 -18.21
C LYS A 76 -1.07 13.10 -17.17
N VAL A 77 -0.12 12.78 -16.31
CA VAL A 77 -0.27 11.78 -15.26
C VAL A 77 0.09 12.40 -13.91
N MET A 78 -0.83 12.35 -12.96
CA MET A 78 -0.63 12.86 -11.62
C MET A 78 -0.54 11.72 -10.61
N LEU A 79 0.47 11.73 -9.74
CA LEU A 79 0.67 10.73 -8.70
C LEU A 79 0.81 11.43 -7.35
N TRP A 80 0.05 10.99 -6.36
CA TRP A 80 0.19 11.51 -5.00
C TRP A 80 0.16 10.37 -3.98
N SER A 81 0.91 10.56 -2.90
CA SER A 81 1.00 9.61 -1.79
C SER A 81 0.96 10.35 -0.45
N GLN A 82 0.84 9.60 0.62
CA GLN A 82 0.74 10.12 1.99
C GLN A 82 -0.28 11.25 2.15
N MET A 83 -1.46 11.11 1.54
CA MET A 83 -2.61 11.91 1.97
C MET A 83 -3.04 11.51 3.40
N HIS A 84 -2.82 10.25 3.77
CA HIS A 84 -2.77 9.80 5.16
C HIS A 84 -1.30 9.69 5.55
N GLY A 85 -0.91 10.37 6.61
CA GLY A 85 0.51 10.53 6.94
C GLY A 85 1.21 9.22 7.33
N ASP A 86 0.48 8.25 7.85
CA ASP A 86 0.97 6.93 8.26
C ASP A 86 0.99 5.88 7.12
N GLU A 87 0.84 6.32 5.84
CA GLU A 87 0.80 5.48 4.66
C GLU A 87 2.00 5.73 3.70
N PRO A 88 3.23 5.40 4.09
CA PRO A 88 4.44 5.85 3.38
C PRO A 88 4.94 4.93 2.26
N THR A 89 4.36 3.72 2.09
CA THR A 89 4.95 2.69 1.23
C THR A 89 5.16 3.16 -0.20
N ALA A 90 4.15 3.81 -0.77
CA ALA A 90 4.26 4.32 -2.12
C ALA A 90 5.14 5.57 -2.22
N THR A 91 5.26 6.38 -1.17
CA THR A 91 6.24 7.50 -1.11
C THR A 91 7.66 6.98 -1.24
N MET A 92 7.98 5.86 -0.56
CA MET A 92 9.27 5.18 -0.73
C MET A 92 9.50 4.72 -2.17
N ALA A 93 8.47 4.11 -2.80
CA ALA A 93 8.55 3.68 -4.18
C ALA A 93 8.67 4.85 -5.18
N LEU A 94 8.03 6.00 -4.92
CA LEU A 94 8.21 7.20 -5.72
C LEU A 94 9.64 7.73 -5.66
N ALA A 95 10.31 7.64 -4.51
CA ALA A 95 11.73 7.99 -4.40
C ALA A 95 12.62 7.10 -5.28
N ASP A 96 12.30 5.79 -5.39
CA ASP A 96 12.97 4.86 -6.30
C ASP A 96 12.66 5.21 -7.77
N ILE A 97 11.43 5.58 -8.07
CA ILE A 97 11.00 6.02 -9.41
C ILE A 97 11.75 7.30 -9.81
N PHE A 98 12.01 8.22 -8.90
CA PHE A 98 12.84 9.38 -9.19
C PHE A 98 14.26 8.96 -9.58
N ASN A 99 14.88 8.01 -8.87
CA ASN A 99 16.20 7.46 -9.26
C ASN A 99 16.15 6.81 -10.64
N PHE A 100 15.07 6.06 -10.97
CA PHE A 100 14.87 5.49 -12.30
C PHE A 100 14.76 6.58 -13.39
N LEU A 101 13.97 7.62 -13.16
CA LEU A 101 13.78 8.71 -14.13
C LEU A 101 15.05 9.55 -14.32
N GLU A 102 15.82 9.78 -13.26
CA GLU A 102 17.14 10.45 -13.31
C GLU A 102 18.21 9.62 -14.04
N ASN A 103 17.94 8.33 -14.27
CA ASN A 103 18.97 7.38 -14.69
C ASN A 103 20.16 7.34 -13.69
N LYS A 104 19.86 7.49 -12.41
CA LYS A 104 20.86 7.47 -11.36
C LYS A 104 21.44 6.07 -11.28
N LYS A 105 22.65 5.91 -11.81
CA LYS A 105 23.38 4.64 -11.80
C LYS A 105 24.21 4.60 -10.52
N ASP A 106 24.05 3.54 -9.73
CA ASP A 106 25.07 3.21 -8.73
C ASP A 106 26.34 2.81 -9.50
N SER A 107 27.50 3.25 -9.02
CA SER A 107 28.83 2.97 -9.61
C SER A 107 29.20 1.50 -9.65
N SER A 108 28.38 0.61 -9.11
CA SER A 108 28.55 -0.83 -9.19
C SER A 108 28.06 -1.34 -10.57
N THR A 109 28.98 -1.70 -11.37
CA THR A 109 29.08 -2.31 -12.71
C THR A 109 28.00 -3.31 -13.18
N ARG A 110 26.73 -3.20 -12.84
CA ARG A 110 25.66 -4.00 -13.48
C ARG A 110 25.29 -3.36 -14.83
N LYS A 111 25.47 -4.12 -15.90
CA LYS A 111 24.98 -3.76 -17.25
C LYS A 111 23.48 -3.44 -17.13
N ILE A 112 23.11 -2.17 -17.36
CA ILE A 112 21.73 -1.75 -17.40
C ILE A 112 21.06 -2.40 -18.61
N ASN A 113 19.87 -2.92 -18.39
CA ASN A 113 19.07 -3.49 -19.49
C ASN A 113 18.63 -2.36 -20.42
N PRO A 114 18.97 -2.38 -21.72
CA PRO A 114 18.56 -1.33 -22.67
C PRO A 114 17.04 -1.12 -22.74
N ILE A 115 16.26 -2.14 -22.35
CA ILE A 115 14.80 -2.03 -22.28
C ILE A 115 14.38 -0.96 -21.25
N LEU A 116 15.11 -0.81 -20.14
CA LEU A 116 14.81 0.20 -19.11
C LEU A 116 15.16 1.61 -19.57
N ASP A 117 16.23 1.78 -20.34
CA ASP A 117 16.58 3.08 -20.94
C ASP A 117 15.50 3.50 -21.95
N ASN A 118 15.08 2.59 -22.83
CA ASN A 118 13.99 2.83 -23.77
C ASN A 118 12.66 3.14 -23.07
N LEU A 119 12.35 2.41 -21.99
CA LEU A 119 11.16 2.65 -21.18
C LEU A 119 11.17 4.08 -20.60
N ARG A 120 12.28 4.48 -19.97
CA ARG A 120 12.43 5.82 -19.40
C ARG A 120 12.23 6.92 -20.45
N GLU A 121 12.89 6.79 -21.60
CA GLU A 121 12.77 7.74 -22.70
C GLU A 121 11.34 7.80 -23.25
N GLU A 122 10.70 6.65 -23.44
CA GLU A 122 9.30 6.59 -23.88
C GLU A 122 8.38 7.29 -22.88
N LEU A 123 8.52 7.01 -21.59
CA LEU A 123 7.73 7.64 -20.54
C LEU A 123 7.87 9.17 -20.57
N LEU A 124 9.10 9.68 -20.57
CA LEU A 124 9.36 11.12 -20.57
C LEU A 124 8.92 11.83 -21.85
N LYS A 125 8.97 11.14 -22.99
CA LYS A 125 8.54 11.68 -24.30
C LYS A 125 7.02 11.64 -24.47
N LYS A 126 6.33 10.64 -23.93
CA LYS A 126 4.89 10.45 -24.14
C LYS A 126 4.04 11.09 -23.04
N CYS A 127 4.59 11.21 -21.84
CA CYS A 127 3.87 11.69 -20.67
C CYS A 127 4.53 12.95 -20.08
N THR A 128 3.71 13.76 -19.42
CA THR A 128 4.13 14.75 -18.44
C THR A 128 3.63 14.30 -17.08
N PHE A 129 4.55 14.09 -16.17
CA PHE A 129 4.27 13.61 -14.82
C PHE A 129 4.23 14.76 -13.83
N TYR A 130 3.30 14.67 -12.88
CA TYR A 130 3.15 15.58 -11.75
C TYR A 130 3.09 14.73 -10.48
N PHE A 131 4.07 14.88 -9.59
CA PHE A 131 4.15 14.13 -8.35
C PHE A 131 3.94 15.03 -7.14
N VAL A 132 3.12 14.56 -6.19
CA VAL A 132 3.00 15.11 -4.84
C VAL A 132 3.33 13.99 -3.85
N PRO A 133 4.62 13.75 -3.55
CA PRO A 133 5.05 12.52 -2.88
C PRO A 133 4.74 12.47 -1.38
N MET A 134 4.32 13.56 -0.75
CA MET A 134 3.86 13.62 0.64
C MET A 134 2.84 14.75 0.75
N LEU A 135 1.57 14.42 0.56
CA LEU A 135 0.51 15.41 0.52
C LEU A 135 0.14 15.94 1.92
N ASN A 136 0.26 15.10 2.97
CA ASN A 136 0.01 15.45 4.37
C ASN A 136 1.30 15.31 5.20
N PRO A 137 2.22 16.30 5.13
CA PRO A 137 3.50 16.23 5.83
C PRO A 137 3.36 16.31 7.36
N ASP A 138 2.33 16.97 7.88
CA ASP A 138 2.07 17.05 9.32
C ASP A 138 1.64 15.70 9.88
N GLY A 139 0.72 15.03 9.20
CA GLY A 139 0.32 13.66 9.54
C GLY A 139 1.47 12.66 9.39
N ALA A 140 2.34 12.84 8.39
CA ALA A 140 3.51 11.98 8.19
C ALA A 140 4.51 12.11 9.36
N GLU A 141 4.78 13.32 9.81
CA GLU A 141 5.67 13.58 10.94
C GLU A 141 5.09 13.03 12.25
N ALA A 142 3.79 13.24 12.47
CA ALA A 142 3.07 12.72 13.65
C ALA A 142 2.77 11.22 13.57
N TRP A 143 2.95 10.59 12.42
CA TRP A 143 2.56 9.21 12.12
C TRP A 143 1.08 8.97 12.41
N THR A 144 0.23 9.70 11.72
CA THR A 144 -1.23 9.60 11.84
C THR A 144 -1.89 9.72 10.48
N ARG A 145 -3.05 9.09 10.35
CA ARG A 145 -3.94 9.20 9.20
C ARG A 145 -4.36 10.66 8.94
N TYR A 146 -4.61 11.40 10.00
CA TYR A 146 -5.26 12.71 9.99
C TYR A 146 -4.27 13.85 9.72
N THR A 147 -4.79 14.98 9.24
CA THR A 147 -4.04 16.26 9.26
C THR A 147 -3.84 16.72 10.71
N ASN A 148 -3.01 17.75 10.91
CA ASN A 148 -2.84 18.36 12.26
C ASN A 148 -4.15 18.91 12.85
N LEU A 149 -5.15 19.19 12.03
CA LEU A 149 -6.48 19.62 12.47
C LEU A 149 -7.38 18.44 12.91
N GLY A 150 -6.90 17.19 12.87
CA GLY A 150 -7.69 15.99 13.13
C GLY A 150 -8.67 15.63 12.03
N ILE A 151 -8.53 16.22 10.85
CA ILE A 151 -9.39 15.97 9.68
C ILE A 151 -8.82 14.84 8.85
N ASP A 152 -9.66 13.84 8.54
CA ASP A 152 -9.35 12.86 7.48
C ASP A 152 -9.43 13.58 6.13
N MET A 153 -8.26 13.82 5.54
CA MET A 153 -8.17 14.51 4.27
C MET A 153 -8.96 13.80 3.15
N ASN A 154 -9.04 12.46 3.18
CA ASN A 154 -9.85 11.71 2.21
C ASN A 154 -11.36 11.71 2.54
N ARG A 155 -11.81 12.64 3.38
CA ARG A 155 -13.21 13.00 3.65
C ARG A 155 -13.47 14.50 3.48
N ASP A 156 -12.52 15.22 2.85
CA ASP A 156 -12.54 16.68 2.70
C ASP A 156 -12.76 17.17 1.25
N ALA A 157 -13.00 16.26 0.30
CA ALA A 157 -13.09 16.63 -1.12
C ALA A 157 -14.25 17.60 -1.47
N LEU A 158 -15.29 17.66 -0.65
CA LEU A 158 -16.42 18.57 -0.83
C LEU A 158 -16.22 19.88 -0.08
N ALA A 159 -15.88 19.82 1.21
CA ALA A 159 -15.81 20.97 2.10
C ALA A 159 -14.49 21.75 1.97
N LEU A 160 -13.39 21.08 1.59
CA LEU A 160 -12.06 21.68 1.38
C LEU A 160 -11.59 22.51 2.59
N GLN A 161 -11.68 21.92 3.77
CA GLN A 161 -11.35 22.57 5.04
C GLN A 161 -9.83 22.58 5.30
N THR A 162 -9.08 21.72 4.59
CA THR A 162 -7.63 21.59 4.75
C THR A 162 -6.87 22.22 3.59
N PRO A 163 -5.69 22.87 3.83
CA PRO A 163 -4.86 23.39 2.75
C PRO A 163 -4.40 22.30 1.77
N GLU A 164 -4.19 21.07 2.26
CA GLU A 164 -3.84 19.90 1.46
C GLU A 164 -4.98 19.50 0.52
N GLY A 165 -6.22 19.50 1.01
CA GLY A 165 -7.43 19.21 0.23
C GLY A 165 -7.67 20.28 -0.83
N GLN A 166 -7.54 21.55 -0.47
CA GLN A 166 -7.62 22.67 -1.40
C GLN A 166 -6.60 22.54 -2.52
N LEU A 167 -5.34 22.26 -2.16
CA LEU A 167 -4.26 22.04 -3.13
C LEU A 167 -4.58 20.89 -4.09
N LEU A 168 -4.98 19.73 -3.57
CA LEU A 168 -5.23 18.55 -4.42
C LEU A 168 -6.33 18.85 -5.45
N LYS A 169 -7.42 19.48 -5.02
CA LYS A 169 -8.49 19.90 -5.94
C LYS A 169 -7.98 20.92 -6.96
N GLN A 170 -7.27 21.95 -6.53
CA GLN A 170 -6.71 22.96 -7.41
C GLN A 170 -5.81 22.34 -8.48
N LEU A 171 -4.88 21.44 -8.08
CA LEU A 171 -3.99 20.76 -9.04
C LEU A 171 -4.78 19.95 -10.07
N VAL A 172 -5.83 19.23 -9.67
CA VAL A 172 -6.67 18.47 -10.61
C VAL A 172 -7.34 19.38 -11.63
N PHE A 173 -7.88 20.53 -11.21
CA PHE A 173 -8.58 21.46 -12.11
C PHE A 173 -7.62 22.26 -12.99
N ASP A 174 -6.45 22.64 -12.51
CA ASP A 174 -5.47 23.41 -13.27
C ASP A 174 -4.70 22.53 -14.27
N LEU A 175 -4.27 21.35 -13.82
CA LEU A 175 -3.48 20.44 -14.63
C LEU A 175 -4.36 19.60 -15.57
N LYS A 176 -5.58 19.27 -15.18
CA LYS A 176 -6.51 18.39 -15.90
C LYS A 176 -5.83 17.10 -16.30
N PRO A 177 -5.36 16.28 -15.34
CA PRO A 177 -4.63 15.06 -15.63
C PRO A 177 -5.54 14.03 -16.34
N ASP A 178 -5.01 13.39 -17.38
CA ASP A 178 -5.70 12.29 -18.08
C ASP A 178 -5.79 11.06 -17.17
N PHE A 179 -4.74 10.84 -16.34
CA PHE A 179 -4.61 9.72 -15.42
C PHE A 179 -4.12 10.20 -14.06
N GLY A 180 -4.61 9.53 -13.01
CA GLY A 180 -4.21 9.76 -11.64
C GLY A 180 -3.89 8.47 -10.91
N PHE A 181 -2.90 8.52 -10.01
CA PHE A 181 -2.59 7.44 -9.07
C PHE A 181 -2.75 7.97 -7.65
N ASN A 182 -3.73 7.41 -6.94
CA ASN A 182 -3.98 7.66 -5.52
C ASN A 182 -3.35 6.54 -4.71
N LEU A 183 -2.30 6.86 -3.97
CA LEU A 183 -1.41 5.87 -3.39
C LEU A 183 -1.58 5.80 -1.88
N HIS A 184 -2.10 4.67 -1.42
CA HIS A 184 -2.46 4.39 -0.03
C HIS A 184 -1.77 3.16 0.53
N ASP A 185 -1.83 3.04 1.85
CA ASP A 185 -1.57 1.81 2.59
C ASP A 185 -2.85 1.40 3.32
N LYS A 186 -3.07 0.10 3.44
CA LYS A 186 -4.15 -0.48 4.23
C LYS A 186 -3.62 -1.32 5.39
N ASN A 187 -4.53 -1.69 6.28
CA ASN A 187 -4.22 -2.64 7.34
C ASN A 187 -3.67 -3.94 6.73
N ARG A 188 -2.57 -4.43 7.30
CA ARG A 188 -1.82 -5.60 6.83
C ARG A 188 -2.59 -6.93 6.95
N ARG A 189 -3.69 -6.96 7.71
CA ARG A 189 -4.51 -8.16 7.98
C ARG A 189 -5.68 -8.36 7.00
N TYR A 190 -5.73 -7.61 5.91
CA TYR A 190 -6.66 -7.94 4.84
C TYR A 190 -6.15 -9.11 4.00
N SER A 191 -7.04 -10.00 3.63
CA SER A 191 -6.81 -11.10 2.68
C SER A 191 -7.25 -10.74 1.27
N ALA A 192 -6.69 -11.44 0.29
CA ALA A 192 -7.17 -11.45 -1.08
C ALA A 192 -8.30 -12.48 -1.20
N GLY A 193 -9.55 -12.02 -1.14
CA GLY A 193 -10.72 -12.88 -1.00
C GLY A 193 -10.82 -13.49 0.39
N GLN A 194 -11.74 -14.46 0.54
CA GLN A 194 -11.87 -15.26 1.76
C GLN A 194 -10.80 -16.36 1.74
N SER A 195 -9.55 -16.00 2.08
CA SER A 195 -8.40 -16.90 2.03
C SER A 195 -7.35 -16.53 3.07
N GLY A 196 -6.38 -17.43 3.30
CA GLY A 196 -5.20 -17.17 4.14
C GLY A 196 -4.11 -16.30 3.46
N ASN A 197 -4.31 -15.88 2.22
CA ASN A 197 -3.33 -15.07 1.50
C ASN A 197 -3.49 -13.60 1.88
N LEU A 198 -2.46 -13.01 2.48
CA LEU A 198 -2.41 -11.57 2.73
C LEU A 198 -2.60 -10.80 1.41
N ALA A 199 -3.51 -9.84 1.39
CA ALA A 199 -3.61 -8.92 0.26
C ALA A 199 -2.45 -7.92 0.29
N THR A 200 -1.30 -8.35 -0.23
CA THR A 200 -0.04 -7.58 -0.22
C THR A 200 -0.17 -6.27 -0.97
N ILE A 201 -0.83 -6.31 -2.13
CA ILE A 201 -1.25 -5.12 -2.87
C ILE A 201 -2.73 -5.28 -3.21
N SER A 202 -3.46 -4.18 -3.16
CA SER A 202 -4.80 -4.14 -3.72
C SER A 202 -4.98 -2.95 -4.62
N PHE A 203 -5.78 -3.14 -5.66
CA PHE A 203 -6.10 -2.10 -6.62
C PHE A 203 -7.58 -1.73 -6.56
N LEU A 204 -7.87 -0.49 -6.95
CA LEU A 204 -9.24 -0.06 -7.18
C LEU A 204 -9.32 0.90 -8.37
N ALA A 205 -10.21 0.62 -9.30
CA ALA A 205 -10.79 1.59 -10.21
C ALA A 205 -11.98 2.22 -9.49
N THR A 206 -11.78 3.38 -8.85
CA THR A 206 -12.76 4.01 -7.96
C THR A 206 -14.10 4.27 -8.65
N ALA A 207 -15.17 4.13 -7.90
CA ALA A 207 -16.50 4.54 -8.36
C ALA A 207 -16.57 6.06 -8.52
N TYR A 208 -17.49 6.53 -9.33
CA TYR A 208 -17.81 7.96 -9.48
C TYR A 208 -19.27 8.28 -9.14
N ASN A 209 -20.04 7.26 -8.83
CA ASN A 209 -21.45 7.33 -8.44
C ASN A 209 -21.85 6.10 -7.60
N GLN A 210 -23.00 6.18 -6.96
CA GLN A 210 -23.52 5.12 -6.06
C GLN A 210 -23.87 3.80 -6.79
N THR A 211 -24.21 3.86 -8.07
CA THR A 211 -24.51 2.68 -8.89
C THR A 211 -23.26 1.98 -9.40
N GLU A 212 -22.07 2.50 -9.08
CA GLU A 212 -20.77 1.96 -9.49
C GLU A 212 -20.64 1.74 -11.00
N ASP A 213 -21.26 2.57 -11.80
CA ASP A 213 -21.25 2.46 -13.25
C ASP A 213 -19.84 2.48 -13.83
N VAL A 214 -19.68 1.84 -14.99
CA VAL A 214 -18.41 1.78 -15.71
C VAL A 214 -18.43 2.73 -16.90
N ASN A 215 -18.03 3.97 -16.66
CA ASN A 215 -17.81 4.95 -17.72
C ASN A 215 -16.43 4.75 -18.41
N PRO A 216 -16.13 5.47 -19.51
CA PRO A 216 -14.85 5.32 -20.21
C PRO A 216 -13.59 5.56 -19.36
N THR A 217 -13.63 6.45 -18.37
CA THR A 217 -12.49 6.73 -17.47
C THR A 217 -12.27 5.57 -16.51
N ARG A 218 -13.32 5.09 -15.85
CA ARG A 218 -13.26 3.92 -14.96
C ARG A 218 -12.82 2.65 -15.71
N LYS A 219 -13.36 2.45 -16.93
CA LYS A 219 -12.95 1.35 -17.80
C LYS A 219 -11.44 1.35 -18.07
N ARG A 220 -10.86 2.52 -18.39
CA ARG A 220 -9.40 2.64 -18.60
C ARG A 220 -8.61 2.29 -17.34
N ALA A 221 -9.07 2.73 -16.16
CA ALA A 221 -8.43 2.38 -14.88
C ALA A 221 -8.44 0.87 -14.66
N MET A 222 -9.58 0.19 -14.85
CA MET A 222 -9.69 -1.26 -14.76
C MET A 222 -8.70 -1.97 -15.70
N GLN A 223 -8.59 -1.52 -16.95
CA GLN A 223 -7.69 -2.10 -17.95
C GLN A 223 -6.20 -1.90 -17.59
N ILE A 224 -5.82 -0.75 -17.02
CA ILE A 224 -4.45 -0.50 -16.55
C ILE A 224 -4.13 -1.42 -15.37
N ILE A 225 -5.04 -1.54 -14.41
CA ILE A 225 -4.91 -2.40 -13.24
C ILE A 225 -4.65 -3.86 -13.64
N VAL A 226 -5.29 -4.36 -14.70
CA VAL A 226 -5.02 -5.71 -15.21
C VAL A 226 -3.54 -5.89 -15.55
N GLY A 227 -2.93 -4.95 -16.24
CA GLY A 227 -1.50 -5.02 -16.56
C GLY A 227 -0.61 -4.92 -15.32
N MET A 228 -0.96 -4.05 -14.38
CA MET A 228 -0.25 -3.91 -13.11
C MET A 228 -0.32 -5.20 -12.29
N ASN A 229 -1.50 -5.81 -12.19
CA ASN A 229 -1.71 -7.09 -11.54
C ASN A 229 -0.86 -8.21 -12.18
N GLN A 230 -0.88 -8.32 -13.49
CA GLN A 230 -0.10 -9.33 -14.22
C GLN A 230 1.40 -9.23 -13.95
N ALA A 231 1.93 -8.02 -13.76
CA ALA A 231 3.34 -7.80 -13.44
C ALA A 231 3.72 -8.26 -12.03
N VAL A 232 2.84 -8.08 -11.04
CA VAL A 232 3.16 -8.40 -9.64
C VAL A 232 2.74 -9.80 -9.21
N GLN A 233 1.79 -10.44 -9.91
CA GLN A 233 1.34 -11.82 -9.61
C GLN A 233 2.46 -12.85 -9.68
N LEU A 234 3.53 -12.60 -10.42
CA LEU A 234 4.71 -13.46 -10.48
C LEU A 234 5.41 -13.58 -9.11
N TYR A 235 5.34 -12.54 -8.30
CA TYR A 235 6.08 -12.39 -7.04
C TYR A 235 5.21 -12.56 -5.80
N ILE A 236 3.91 -12.34 -5.96
CA ILE A 236 2.92 -12.47 -4.90
C ILE A 236 1.67 -13.21 -5.43
N PRO A 237 1.83 -14.48 -5.85
CA PRO A 237 0.71 -15.25 -6.41
C PRO A 237 -0.43 -15.35 -5.40
N ASN A 238 -1.66 -15.08 -5.88
CA ASN A 238 -2.89 -15.07 -5.07
C ASN A 238 -2.92 -14.04 -3.91
N ALA A 239 -1.99 -13.09 -3.87
CA ALA A 239 -1.89 -12.06 -2.84
C ALA A 239 -2.18 -10.65 -3.36
N VAL A 240 -2.80 -10.53 -4.52
CA VAL A 240 -3.33 -9.28 -5.06
C VAL A 240 -4.84 -9.27 -4.90
N GLY A 241 -5.36 -8.23 -4.26
CA GLY A 241 -6.79 -8.06 -4.05
C GLY A 241 -7.37 -6.89 -4.84
N ARG A 242 -8.69 -6.78 -4.81
CA ARG A 242 -9.46 -5.63 -5.24
C ARG A 242 -10.09 -4.97 -4.01
N TRP A 243 -9.87 -3.66 -3.84
CA TRP A 243 -10.53 -2.92 -2.77
C TRP A 243 -12.03 -2.76 -3.08
N VAL A 244 -12.83 -2.58 -2.03
CA VAL A 244 -14.27 -2.35 -2.18
C VAL A 244 -14.50 -1.00 -2.87
N SER A 245 -15.46 -0.95 -3.81
CA SER A 245 -15.69 0.20 -4.68
C SER A 245 -16.86 1.09 -4.27
N ASP A 246 -17.38 0.95 -3.03
CA ASP A 246 -18.45 1.78 -2.51
C ASP A 246 -18.15 3.28 -2.70
N PHE A 247 -19.08 4.00 -3.33
CA PHE A 247 -18.90 5.42 -3.59
C PHE A 247 -18.97 6.24 -2.30
N GLU A 248 -17.86 6.88 -1.93
CA GLU A 248 -17.80 7.83 -0.82
C GLU A 248 -17.77 9.27 -1.36
N PRO A 249 -18.86 10.03 -1.28
CA PRO A 249 -18.97 11.36 -1.89
C PRO A 249 -17.96 12.38 -1.35
N ARG A 250 -17.38 12.16 -0.17
CA ARG A 250 -16.37 13.05 0.43
C ARG A 250 -14.93 12.63 0.12
N ALA A 251 -14.73 11.44 -0.49
CA ALA A 251 -13.39 10.96 -0.82
C ALA A 251 -12.84 11.62 -2.08
N PHE A 252 -11.56 11.97 -2.06
CA PHE A 252 -10.89 12.54 -3.23
C PHE A 252 -10.80 11.56 -4.39
N GLY A 253 -10.55 10.28 -4.14
CA GLY A 253 -10.50 9.28 -5.17
C GLY A 253 -11.75 9.27 -6.05
N ASP A 254 -12.90 9.18 -5.41
CA ASP A 254 -14.21 9.11 -6.06
C ASP A 254 -14.54 10.42 -6.80
N ASN A 255 -14.25 11.55 -6.19
CA ASN A 255 -14.48 12.85 -6.80
C ASN A 255 -13.55 13.11 -7.99
N ILE A 256 -12.28 12.77 -7.92
CA ILE A 256 -11.32 12.93 -9.03
C ILE A 256 -11.74 12.06 -10.21
N GLN A 257 -12.17 10.82 -9.94
CA GLN A 257 -12.78 9.96 -10.97
C GLN A 257 -14.03 10.61 -11.58
N LYS A 258 -14.92 11.18 -10.75
CA LYS A 258 -16.12 11.89 -11.16
C LYS A 258 -15.81 13.16 -11.96
N TRP A 259 -14.72 13.86 -11.64
CA TRP A 259 -14.26 15.05 -12.39
C TRP A 259 -13.61 14.72 -13.73
N GLY A 260 -13.46 13.43 -14.08
CA GLY A 260 -13.07 12.99 -15.42
C GLY A 260 -11.64 12.46 -15.56
N THR A 261 -10.86 12.40 -14.49
CA THR A 261 -9.54 11.76 -14.47
C THR A 261 -9.70 10.24 -14.41
N THR A 262 -8.95 9.50 -15.22
CA THR A 262 -8.85 8.04 -15.07
C THR A 262 -8.04 7.73 -13.83
N LEU A 263 -8.68 7.26 -12.76
CA LEU A 263 -8.05 7.12 -11.45
C LEU A 263 -7.79 5.66 -11.10
N ILE A 264 -6.55 5.38 -10.72
CA ILE A 264 -6.07 4.12 -10.17
C ILE A 264 -5.72 4.35 -8.70
N LEU A 265 -6.34 3.59 -7.80
CA LEU A 265 -5.97 3.57 -6.40
C LEU A 265 -5.16 2.31 -6.12
N ILE A 266 -4.09 2.45 -5.33
CA ILE A 266 -3.25 1.36 -4.83
C ILE A 266 -3.30 1.37 -3.31
N GLU A 267 -3.51 0.20 -2.72
CA GLU A 267 -3.47 -0.05 -1.29
C GLU A 267 -2.34 -1.04 -0.98
N SER A 268 -1.28 -0.57 -0.35
CA SER A 268 -0.17 -1.39 0.12
C SER A 268 -0.55 -2.05 1.46
N GLY A 269 -0.63 -3.38 1.47
CA GLY A 269 -1.07 -4.16 2.62
C GLY A 269 0.05 -4.71 3.48
N GLY A 270 0.01 -6.03 3.73
CA GLY A 270 0.99 -6.78 4.50
C GLY A 270 1.72 -7.83 3.67
N TYR A 271 2.93 -8.16 4.08
CA TYR A 271 3.69 -9.29 3.59
C TYR A 271 4.43 -9.93 4.77
N LYS A 272 4.51 -11.28 4.78
CA LYS A 272 5.15 -12.01 5.89
C LYS A 272 6.63 -11.60 5.97
N ASN A 273 7.11 -11.29 7.18
CA ASN A 273 8.50 -10.87 7.45
C ASN A 273 8.95 -9.56 6.79
N ASP A 274 8.01 -8.69 6.37
CA ASP A 274 8.32 -7.36 5.81
C ASP A 274 7.74 -6.22 6.67
N PRO A 275 8.16 -6.05 7.94
CA PRO A 275 7.61 -5.03 8.84
C PRO A 275 7.91 -3.60 8.35
N GLU A 276 9.00 -3.40 7.64
CA GLU A 276 9.38 -2.10 7.06
C GLU A 276 8.85 -1.87 5.65
N LYS A 277 7.99 -2.80 5.15
CA LYS A 277 7.34 -2.74 3.83
C LYS A 277 8.31 -2.52 2.65
N GLN A 278 9.56 -2.98 2.78
CA GLN A 278 10.58 -2.80 1.72
C GLN A 278 10.32 -3.71 0.52
N TYR A 279 9.79 -4.92 0.76
CA TYR A 279 9.35 -5.80 -0.31
C TYR A 279 8.13 -5.22 -1.03
N ILE A 280 7.16 -4.69 -0.27
CA ILE A 280 5.97 -4.05 -0.83
C ILE A 280 6.33 -2.76 -1.60
N ARG A 281 7.32 -1.99 -1.13
CA ARG A 281 7.92 -0.86 -1.85
C ARG A 281 8.42 -1.26 -3.24
N LYS A 282 9.18 -2.35 -3.32
CA LYS A 282 9.67 -2.93 -4.59
C LYS A 282 8.51 -3.31 -5.52
N LEU A 283 7.46 -3.92 -4.98
CA LEU A 283 6.27 -4.28 -5.76
C LEU A 283 5.49 -3.03 -6.24
N ASN A 284 5.44 -1.96 -5.45
CA ASN A 284 4.89 -0.67 -5.88
C ASN A 284 5.69 -0.07 -7.04
N PHE A 285 7.03 -0.11 -6.96
CA PHE A 285 7.91 0.33 -8.05
C PHE A 285 7.60 -0.42 -9.35
N VAL A 286 7.53 -1.75 -9.30
CA VAL A 286 7.18 -2.59 -10.46
C VAL A 286 5.80 -2.26 -10.99
N SER A 287 4.82 -2.20 -10.10
CA SER A 287 3.43 -1.95 -10.44
C SER A 287 3.23 -0.57 -11.08
N LEU A 288 3.77 0.48 -10.46
CA LEU A 288 3.65 1.86 -10.95
C LEU A 288 4.32 2.03 -12.32
N LEU A 289 5.56 1.58 -12.49
CA LEU A 289 6.25 1.70 -13.79
C LEU A 289 5.56 0.89 -14.89
N THR A 290 5.00 -0.28 -14.56
CA THR A 290 4.16 -1.04 -15.51
C THR A 290 2.90 -0.26 -15.86
N GLY A 291 2.19 0.32 -14.88
CA GLY A 291 1.01 1.15 -15.12
C GLY A 291 1.33 2.37 -16.01
N LEU A 292 2.42 3.06 -15.73
CA LEU A 292 2.89 4.20 -16.54
C LEU A 292 3.23 3.79 -17.97
N GLN A 293 3.87 2.63 -18.15
CA GLN A 293 4.16 2.08 -19.48
C GLN A 293 2.87 1.70 -20.23
N MET A 294 1.89 1.09 -19.55
CA MET A 294 0.57 0.81 -20.11
C MET A 294 -0.11 2.07 -20.62
N ILE A 295 0.04 3.19 -19.90
CA ILE A 295 -0.50 4.51 -20.29
C ILE A 295 0.27 5.06 -21.50
N ALA A 296 1.59 5.12 -21.45
CA ALA A 296 2.44 5.71 -22.51
C ALA A 296 2.27 4.98 -23.85
N SER A 297 2.22 3.66 -23.84
CA SER A 297 2.03 2.82 -25.03
C SER A 297 0.56 2.66 -25.44
N LYS A 298 -0.39 3.04 -24.59
CA LYS A 298 -1.83 2.77 -24.70
C LYS A 298 -2.16 1.26 -24.77
N TYR A 299 -1.25 0.40 -24.31
CA TYR A 299 -1.43 -1.05 -24.35
C TYR A 299 -2.57 -1.54 -23.47
N TYR A 300 -2.99 -0.76 -22.46
CA TYR A 300 -4.16 -1.05 -21.64
C TYR A 300 -5.43 -1.31 -22.47
N LYS A 301 -5.56 -0.73 -23.67
CA LYS A 301 -6.71 -0.95 -24.57
C LYS A 301 -6.89 -2.40 -24.99
N LYS A 302 -5.83 -3.22 -24.89
CA LYS A 302 -5.86 -4.66 -25.20
C LYS A 302 -6.28 -5.52 -23.99
N LYS A 303 -6.48 -4.91 -22.81
CA LYS A 303 -6.86 -5.63 -21.59
C LYS A 303 -8.37 -5.68 -21.42
N SER A 304 -8.86 -6.79 -20.88
CA SER A 304 -10.28 -7.02 -20.61
C SER A 304 -10.68 -6.50 -19.25
N VAL A 305 -11.82 -5.82 -19.16
CA VAL A 305 -12.44 -5.45 -17.87
C VAL A 305 -12.79 -6.68 -17.04
N LYS A 306 -13.17 -7.78 -17.68
CA LYS A 306 -13.47 -9.04 -16.98
C LYS A 306 -12.30 -9.57 -16.16
N GLU A 307 -11.05 -9.35 -16.62
CA GLU A 307 -9.86 -9.74 -15.84
C GLU A 307 -9.71 -8.90 -14.56
N TYR A 308 -10.13 -7.63 -14.57
CA TYR A 308 -10.20 -6.81 -13.37
C TYR A 308 -11.30 -7.29 -12.41
N GLU A 309 -12.46 -7.64 -12.94
CA GLU A 309 -13.60 -8.13 -12.14
C GLU A 309 -13.32 -9.47 -11.45
N GLN A 310 -12.41 -10.26 -12.00
CA GLN A 310 -11.95 -11.53 -11.42
C GLN A 310 -10.98 -11.36 -10.23
N LEU A 311 -10.44 -10.16 -10.01
CA LEU A 311 -9.61 -9.92 -8.83
C LEU A 311 -10.45 -10.12 -7.56
N PRO A 312 -9.95 -10.92 -6.59
CA PRO A 312 -10.70 -11.19 -5.37
C PRO A 312 -10.89 -9.92 -4.54
N ILE A 313 -12.10 -9.69 -4.06
CA ILE A 313 -12.40 -8.57 -3.17
C ILE A 313 -11.72 -8.83 -1.82
N ASN A 314 -11.09 -7.82 -1.25
CA ASN A 314 -10.44 -7.92 0.05
C ASN A 314 -11.43 -8.29 1.15
N SER A 315 -10.97 -9.15 2.07
CA SER A 315 -11.73 -9.58 3.24
C SER A 315 -10.92 -9.35 4.53
N LYS A 316 -11.61 -9.16 5.65
CA LYS A 316 -11.03 -9.09 6.99
C LYS A 316 -10.96 -10.51 7.59
N ALA A 317 -10.22 -11.40 6.94
CA ALA A 317 -10.20 -12.83 7.29
C ALA A 317 -8.91 -13.26 8.01
N ILE A 318 -7.97 -12.33 8.29
CA ILE A 318 -6.66 -12.69 8.83
C ILE A 318 -6.42 -12.07 10.20
N TYR A 319 -5.94 -12.91 11.12
CA TYR A 319 -5.35 -12.52 12.40
C TYR A 319 -3.84 -12.77 12.42
N ASP A 320 -3.13 -12.14 13.35
CA ASP A 320 -1.69 -12.33 13.48
C ASP A 320 -1.31 -13.71 14.05
N LEU A 321 -2.14 -14.25 14.96
CA LEU A 321 -2.02 -15.58 15.51
C LEU A 321 -3.41 -16.15 15.77
N ILE A 322 -3.67 -17.38 15.34
CA ILE A 322 -4.83 -18.17 15.77
C ILE A 322 -4.34 -19.40 16.53
N ILE A 323 -4.91 -19.62 17.69
CA ILE A 323 -4.71 -20.83 18.50
C ILE A 323 -5.98 -21.64 18.43
N ARG A 324 -5.93 -22.81 17.81
CA ARG A 324 -7.09 -23.67 17.54
C ARG A 324 -7.33 -24.64 18.69
N ASN A 325 -8.60 -24.89 19.03
CA ASN A 325 -9.02 -25.97 19.90
C ASN A 325 -8.40 -25.97 21.31
N VAL A 326 -8.04 -24.80 21.85
CA VAL A 326 -7.40 -24.69 23.17
C VAL A 326 -8.43 -24.84 24.29
N THR A 327 -8.05 -25.48 25.39
CA THR A 327 -8.86 -25.54 26.61
C THR A 327 -8.69 -24.27 27.42
N ILE A 328 -9.81 -23.59 27.68
CA ILE A 328 -9.88 -22.35 28.47
C ILE A 328 -10.62 -22.61 29.76
N LYS A 329 -10.06 -22.08 30.86
CA LYS A 329 -10.71 -22.06 32.17
C LYS A 329 -11.16 -20.64 32.50
N LYS A 330 -12.44 -20.47 32.86
CA LYS A 330 -13.02 -19.19 33.27
C LYS A 330 -13.91 -19.38 34.48
N GLY A 331 -13.41 -19.00 35.63
CA GLY A 331 -14.01 -19.39 36.91
C GLY A 331 -14.06 -20.91 37.03
N GLU A 332 -15.27 -21.47 37.28
CA GLU A 332 -15.48 -22.93 37.34
C GLU A 332 -15.74 -23.59 35.97
N SER A 333 -15.91 -22.77 34.93
CA SER A 333 -16.22 -23.27 33.59
C SER A 333 -14.94 -23.68 32.84
N ILE A 334 -15.01 -24.85 32.18
CA ILE A 334 -13.94 -25.36 31.33
C ILE A 334 -14.55 -25.63 29.95
N PHE A 335 -14.00 -25.02 28.92
CA PHE A 335 -14.49 -25.17 27.56
C PHE A 335 -13.35 -25.13 26.53
N LYS A 336 -13.63 -25.58 25.30
CA LYS A 336 -12.70 -25.49 24.18
C LYS A 336 -13.16 -24.40 23.22
N ALA A 337 -12.21 -23.59 22.77
CA ALA A 337 -12.45 -22.58 21.76
C ALA A 337 -11.17 -22.27 20.97
N ASP A 338 -11.30 -21.54 19.88
CA ASP A 338 -10.19 -20.91 19.21
C ASP A 338 -9.95 -19.51 19.80
N LEU A 339 -8.71 -19.04 19.77
CA LEU A 339 -8.33 -17.67 20.12
C LEU A 339 -7.75 -16.96 18.89
N ALA A 340 -8.28 -15.79 18.55
CA ALA A 340 -7.73 -14.91 17.55
C ALA A 340 -7.02 -13.71 18.21
N ILE A 341 -5.75 -13.52 17.86
CA ILE A 341 -4.85 -12.56 18.50
C ILE A 341 -4.28 -11.62 17.45
N ASN A 342 -4.32 -10.32 17.72
CA ASN A 342 -3.67 -9.31 16.91
C ASN A 342 -2.52 -8.64 17.67
N ARG A 343 -1.50 -8.22 16.93
CA ARG A 343 -0.35 -7.45 17.39
C ARG A 343 -0.44 -6.06 16.80
N ASN A 344 -0.95 -5.11 17.57
CA ASN A 344 -1.17 -3.75 17.15
C ASN A 344 0.11 -2.92 17.33
N GLU A 345 0.59 -2.34 16.23
CA GLU A 345 1.78 -1.49 16.23
C GLU A 345 1.46 -0.12 16.79
N ARG A 346 2.39 0.40 17.62
CA ARG A 346 2.32 1.74 18.18
C ARG A 346 3.62 2.48 17.89
N PRO A 347 3.55 3.67 17.26
CA PRO A 347 4.74 4.46 17.02
C PRO A 347 5.36 4.94 18.33
N VAL A 348 6.68 4.84 18.47
CA VAL A 348 7.38 5.40 19.63
C VAL A 348 7.71 6.86 19.35
N LYS A 349 7.28 7.77 20.23
CA LYS A 349 7.47 9.22 20.03
C LYS A 349 8.95 9.57 19.83
N GLY A 350 9.25 10.29 18.78
CA GLY A 350 10.61 10.74 18.44
C GLY A 350 11.57 9.63 17.99
N LYS A 351 11.06 8.44 17.64
CA LYS A 351 11.85 7.30 17.13
C LYS A 351 11.31 6.84 15.79
N ASP A 352 12.13 6.14 15.04
CA ASP A 352 11.81 5.59 13.71
C ASP A 352 11.35 4.13 13.74
N TYR A 353 10.96 3.63 14.92
CA TYR A 353 10.48 2.26 15.12
C TYR A 353 9.15 2.20 15.89
N PHE A 354 8.57 1.01 15.93
CA PHE A 354 7.29 0.72 16.57
C PHE A 354 7.46 -0.26 17.73
N THR A 355 6.64 -0.11 18.75
CA THR A 355 6.36 -1.16 19.72
C THR A 355 5.09 -1.90 19.32
N ASN A 356 4.92 -3.13 19.82
CA ASN A 356 3.71 -3.91 19.61
C ASN A 356 2.99 -4.11 20.93
N SER A 357 1.65 -4.09 20.87
CA SER A 357 0.77 -4.52 21.95
C SER A 357 -0.15 -5.58 21.38
N SER A 358 -0.12 -6.78 21.97
CA SER A 358 -1.06 -7.83 21.57
C SER A 358 -2.41 -7.66 22.23
N GLU A 359 -3.44 -8.16 21.58
CA GLU A 359 -4.80 -8.18 22.08
C GLU A 359 -5.49 -9.46 21.61
N ILE A 360 -6.25 -10.11 22.51
CA ILE A 360 -7.17 -11.19 22.15
C ILE A 360 -8.42 -10.53 21.58
N GLU A 361 -8.58 -10.61 20.27
CA GLU A 361 -9.66 -9.93 19.54
C GLU A 361 -10.95 -10.73 19.53
N GLU A 362 -10.81 -12.08 19.51
CA GLU A 362 -11.96 -12.97 19.44
C GLU A 362 -11.68 -14.31 20.12
N ILE A 363 -12.72 -14.90 20.75
CA ILE A 363 -12.73 -16.22 21.37
C ILE A 363 -13.96 -16.95 20.86
N GLY A 364 -13.78 -18.07 20.19
CA GLY A 364 -14.93 -18.84 19.67
C GLY A 364 -14.55 -19.69 18.47
N ASP A 365 -15.42 -19.73 17.46
CA ASP A 365 -15.22 -20.48 16.23
C ASP A 365 -14.49 -19.61 15.19
N MET A 366 -13.21 -19.93 14.95
CA MET A 366 -12.38 -19.26 13.94
C MET A 366 -12.24 -20.10 12.66
N SER A 367 -13.13 -21.05 12.39
CA SER A 367 -13.01 -21.99 11.26
C SER A 367 -12.97 -21.31 9.88
N VAL A 368 -13.51 -20.10 9.75
CA VAL A 368 -13.53 -19.31 8.49
C VAL A 368 -12.45 -18.23 8.45
N PHE A 369 -11.61 -18.14 9.48
CA PHE A 369 -10.52 -17.19 9.59
C PHE A 369 -9.15 -17.87 9.52
N PHE A 370 -8.13 -17.11 9.22
CA PHE A 370 -6.76 -17.58 9.00
C PHE A 370 -5.79 -16.81 9.90
N GLY A 371 -4.82 -17.52 10.48
CA GLY A 371 -3.69 -16.92 11.17
C GLY A 371 -2.51 -16.70 10.23
N THR A 372 -1.79 -15.58 10.40
CA THR A 372 -0.45 -15.48 9.82
C THR A 372 0.48 -16.53 10.44
N ASP A 373 0.27 -16.79 11.73
CA ASP A 373 0.79 -17.92 12.47
C ASP A 373 -0.40 -18.70 13.07
N GLU A 374 -0.31 -20.03 13.10
CA GLU A 374 -1.37 -20.87 13.69
C GLU A 374 -0.77 -21.95 14.60
N ILE A 375 -1.46 -22.26 15.69
CA ILE A 375 -1.15 -23.35 16.61
C ILE A 375 -2.38 -24.25 16.73
N GLU A 376 -2.24 -25.54 16.43
CA GLU A 376 -3.23 -26.54 16.82
C GLU A 376 -2.97 -26.93 18.29
N ALA A 377 -3.88 -26.54 19.19
CA ALA A 377 -3.73 -26.68 20.62
C ALA A 377 -4.68 -27.74 21.23
N MET A 378 -5.12 -28.72 20.46
CA MET A 378 -5.96 -29.80 20.96
C MET A 378 -5.29 -30.56 22.11
N GLY A 379 -6.00 -30.59 23.26
CA GLY A 379 -5.48 -31.18 24.48
C GLY A 379 -4.47 -30.31 25.27
N MET A 380 -4.26 -29.08 24.83
CA MET A 380 -3.51 -28.08 25.59
C MET A 380 -4.47 -27.20 26.40
N GLU A 381 -3.99 -26.74 27.54
CA GLU A 381 -4.68 -25.76 28.37
C GLU A 381 -3.84 -24.49 28.52
N ILE A 382 -4.52 -23.37 28.75
CA ILE A 382 -3.88 -22.08 28.98
C ILE A 382 -3.55 -21.94 30.45
N ILE A 383 -2.30 -21.58 30.74
CA ILE A 383 -1.82 -21.12 32.03
C ILE A 383 -1.40 -19.66 31.88
N ALA A 384 -2.07 -18.77 32.60
CA ALA A 384 -1.81 -17.34 32.58
C ALA A 384 -1.83 -16.77 34.03
N GLU A 385 -1.08 -15.69 34.26
CA GLU A 385 -1.08 -14.98 35.54
C GLU A 385 -2.44 -14.31 35.85
N LYS A 386 -3.14 -13.89 34.80
CA LYS A 386 -4.47 -13.29 34.88
C LYS A 386 -5.42 -14.05 33.97
N GLU A 387 -6.70 -14.07 34.38
CA GLU A 387 -7.75 -14.64 33.54
C GLU A 387 -7.73 -13.98 32.18
N ILE A 388 -7.72 -14.80 31.10
CA ILE A 388 -7.74 -14.32 29.73
C ILE A 388 -9.18 -14.03 29.28
N GLY A 389 -9.34 -13.02 28.45
CA GLY A 389 -10.62 -12.62 27.88
C GLY A 389 -10.44 -11.69 26.69
N LEU A 390 -11.56 -11.27 26.10
CA LEU A 390 -11.54 -10.27 25.02
C LEU A 390 -10.84 -8.99 25.50
N GLY A 391 -9.98 -8.42 24.67
CA GLY A 391 -9.19 -7.23 24.98
C GLY A 391 -7.97 -7.50 25.87
N SER A 392 -7.80 -8.72 26.39
CA SER A 392 -6.63 -9.07 27.19
C SER A 392 -5.37 -9.11 26.34
N LYS A 393 -4.23 -8.76 26.97
CA LYS A 393 -2.92 -8.98 26.36
C LYS A 393 -2.65 -10.48 26.25
N ALA A 394 -2.11 -10.91 25.12
CA ALA A 394 -1.80 -12.32 24.88
C ALA A 394 -0.43 -12.67 25.46
N ASP A 395 -0.39 -12.87 26.80
CA ASP A 395 0.77 -13.32 27.57
C ASP A 395 0.33 -14.55 28.39
N PHE A 396 0.67 -15.74 27.94
CA PHE A 396 0.31 -17.01 28.60
C PHE A 396 1.13 -18.18 28.08
N GLN A 397 1.01 -19.31 28.75
CA GLN A 397 1.62 -20.57 28.37
C GLN A 397 0.56 -21.57 27.86
N LEU A 398 0.94 -22.40 26.89
CA LEU A 398 0.16 -23.57 26.46
C LEU A 398 0.84 -24.82 27.01
N VAL A 399 0.10 -25.56 27.84
CA VAL A 399 0.58 -26.73 28.57
C VAL A 399 -0.23 -27.96 28.15
N LYS A 400 0.45 -29.08 27.90
CA LYS A 400 -0.19 -30.39 27.63
C LYS A 400 0.33 -31.42 28.64
N GLU A 401 -0.60 -32.06 29.35
CA GLU A 401 -0.26 -33.08 30.35
C GLU A 401 0.81 -32.59 31.37
N GLY A 402 0.67 -31.35 31.83
CA GLY A 402 1.60 -30.70 32.78
C GLY A 402 2.93 -30.27 32.17
N LYS A 403 3.18 -30.47 30.86
CA LYS A 403 4.40 -30.04 30.19
C LYS A 403 4.15 -28.76 29.38
N LEU A 404 5.05 -27.78 29.51
CA LEU A 404 5.07 -26.57 28.70
C LEU A 404 5.37 -26.95 27.24
N ILE A 405 4.50 -26.50 26.32
CA ILE A 405 4.65 -26.72 24.89
C ILE A 405 5.00 -25.40 24.18
N TYR A 406 4.26 -24.32 24.46
CA TYR A 406 4.52 -22.99 23.91
C TYR A 406 4.42 -21.92 24.97
N THR A 407 5.24 -20.89 24.84
CA THR A 407 5.07 -19.62 25.53
C THR A 407 4.55 -18.60 24.53
N ILE A 408 3.45 -17.95 24.84
CA ILE A 408 2.93 -16.82 24.07
C ILE A 408 3.26 -15.55 24.84
N LYS A 409 4.10 -14.71 24.24
CA LYS A 409 4.50 -13.43 24.83
C LYS A 409 4.19 -12.29 23.87
N ASN A 410 3.36 -11.36 24.35
CA ASN A 410 2.87 -10.26 23.55
C ASN A 410 2.36 -10.72 22.16
N GLY A 411 1.62 -11.86 22.15
CA GLY A 411 1.05 -12.46 20.96
C GLY A 411 2.04 -13.09 20.00
N ARG A 412 3.26 -13.38 20.43
CA ARG A 412 4.30 -14.10 19.67
C ARG A 412 4.57 -15.45 20.29
N ILE A 413 4.86 -16.42 19.45
CA ILE A 413 5.30 -17.76 19.84
C ILE A 413 6.79 -17.66 20.16
N GLU A 414 7.20 -18.05 21.39
CA GLU A 414 8.59 -18.17 21.85
C GLU A 414 8.97 -19.64 22.06
#